data_e7022a31eb7b0ad04cbb4844aa619521
#
_entry.id   e7022a31eb7b0ad04cbb4844aa619521
#
_cell.length_a   1.000
_cell.length_b   1.000
_cell.length_c   1.000
_cell.angle_alpha   90.00
_cell.angle_beta   90.00
_cell.angle_gamma   90.00
#
_symmetry.space_group_name_H-M   'P 1'
#
loop_
_entity.id
_entity.type
_entity.pdbx_description
1 polymer ?
#
loop_
_entity_poly.entity_id
_entity_poly.type
_entity_poly.pdbx_seq_one_letter_code
_entity_poly.pdbx_strand_id
1 'polypeptide(L)'
;MSINIGPPEVEELKPKIAVIGVGGAGGNAIANMIAAQVEGVDFIVSNTDAQSLNSSTAERRIQLGPDITQGLGAGSRPEVGRAAAEETIDLVEQALEGTHMCFIAAGMGGGTGTGAAPVIAKAARDRGILTVGVV
;
A
#
# COMPACT_ATOMS: atom_id res chain seq x y z
N MET A 1 -46.98 -12.40 10.29
CA MET A 1 -45.52 -12.44 10.51
C MET A 1 -44.95 -13.62 9.72
N SER A 2 -44.29 -13.32 8.63
CA SER A 2 -43.65 -14.38 7.84
C SER A 2 -42.24 -14.62 8.40
N ILE A 3 -42.04 -15.79 8.91
CA ILE A 3 -40.71 -16.22 9.30
C ILE A 3 -40.09 -16.81 8.06
N ASN A 4 -39.07 -16.14 7.57
CA ASN A 4 -38.32 -16.68 6.46
C ASN A 4 -37.41 -17.78 6.97
N ILE A 5 -37.79 -19.03 6.71
CA ILE A 5 -37.02 -20.22 7.11
C ILE A 5 -36.11 -20.67 5.94
N GLY A 6 -35.90 -19.81 4.93
CA GLY A 6 -34.95 -20.09 3.86
C GLY A 6 -33.51 -20.10 4.38
N PRO A 7 -32.55 -20.64 3.62
CA PRO A 7 -31.15 -20.51 3.97
C PRO A 7 -30.82 -19.04 4.22
N PRO A 8 -30.01 -18.72 5.23
CA PRO A 8 -29.62 -17.33 5.46
C PRO A 8 -29.09 -16.76 4.18
N GLU A 9 -29.59 -15.59 3.79
CA GLU A 9 -28.96 -14.86 2.72
C GLU A 9 -27.50 -14.66 3.08
N VAL A 10 -26.65 -15.43 2.44
CA VAL A 10 -25.22 -15.21 2.53
C VAL A 10 -24.99 -13.95 1.71
N GLU A 11 -24.97 -12.80 2.39
CA GLU A 11 -24.35 -11.64 1.80
C GLU A 11 -22.94 -12.06 1.42
N GLU A 12 -22.65 -12.07 0.14
CA GLU A 12 -21.28 -12.24 -0.31
C GLU A 12 -20.46 -11.10 0.30
N LEU A 13 -19.83 -11.39 1.44
CA LEU A 13 -18.83 -10.51 2.01
C LEU A 13 -17.63 -10.56 1.05
N LYS A 14 -17.58 -9.59 0.13
CA LYS A 14 -16.39 -9.40 -0.70
C LYS A 14 -15.36 -8.68 0.16
N PRO A 15 -14.32 -9.37 0.63
CA PRO A 15 -13.25 -8.68 1.36
C PRO A 15 -12.59 -7.66 0.44
N LYS A 16 -12.40 -6.46 0.94
CA LYS A 16 -11.64 -5.44 0.24
C LYS A 16 -10.16 -5.70 0.51
N ILE A 17 -9.43 -6.00 -0.57
CA ILE A 17 -8.00 -6.32 -0.52
C ILE A 17 -7.23 -5.21 -1.20
N ALA A 18 -6.21 -4.70 -0.53
CA ALA A 18 -5.29 -3.73 -1.09
C ALA A 18 -3.89 -4.34 -1.23
N VAL A 19 -3.19 -3.95 -2.27
CA VAL A 19 -1.76 -4.24 -2.44
C VAL A 19 -1.04 -2.91 -2.53
N ILE A 20 -0.14 -2.67 -1.60
CA ILE A 20 0.67 -1.45 -1.57
C ILE A 20 2.10 -1.80 -1.99
N GLY A 21 2.56 -1.19 -3.07
CA GLY A 21 3.96 -1.23 -3.45
C GLY A 21 4.70 -0.06 -2.83
N VAL A 22 5.78 -0.35 -2.12
CA VAL A 22 6.57 0.65 -1.41
C VAL A 22 7.97 0.73 -2.01
N GLY A 23 8.34 1.90 -2.49
CA GLY A 23 9.62 2.13 -3.12
C GLY A 23 9.69 1.59 -4.55
N GLY A 24 10.89 1.57 -5.13
CA GLY A 24 11.09 1.16 -6.52
C GLY A 24 10.72 -0.28 -6.81
N ALA A 25 11.21 -1.21 -5.98
CA ALA A 25 10.92 -2.64 -6.15
C ALA A 25 9.45 -2.95 -5.91
N GLY A 26 8.83 -2.32 -4.90
CA GLY A 26 7.40 -2.48 -4.63
C GLY A 26 6.55 -1.95 -5.78
N GLY A 27 6.90 -0.79 -6.32
CA GLY A 27 6.23 -0.23 -7.49
C GLY A 27 6.34 -1.12 -8.72
N ASN A 28 7.51 -1.73 -8.93
CA ASN A 28 7.72 -2.67 -10.02
C ASN A 28 6.87 -3.94 -9.86
N ALA A 29 6.74 -4.45 -8.63
CA ALA A 29 5.86 -5.59 -8.34
C ALA A 29 4.41 -5.26 -8.69
N ILE A 30 3.92 -4.08 -8.32
CA ILE A 30 2.58 -3.61 -8.67
C ILE A 30 2.41 -3.54 -10.20
N ALA A 31 3.39 -2.97 -10.91
CA ALA A 31 3.33 -2.87 -12.37
C ALA A 31 3.21 -4.25 -13.02
N ASN A 32 3.95 -5.24 -12.52
CA ASN A 32 3.87 -6.62 -13.00
C ASN A 32 2.51 -7.25 -12.74
N MET A 33 1.91 -7.00 -11.57
CA MET A 33 0.57 -7.52 -11.23
C MET A 33 -0.51 -6.90 -12.11
N ILE A 34 -0.42 -5.60 -12.39
CA ILE A 34 -1.35 -4.92 -13.30
C ILE A 34 -1.21 -5.48 -14.72
N ALA A 35 0.03 -5.66 -15.20
CA ALA A 35 0.29 -6.23 -16.52
C ALA A 35 -0.22 -7.67 -16.65
N ALA A 36 -0.17 -8.44 -15.56
CA ALA A 36 -0.71 -9.79 -15.49
C ALA A 36 -2.24 -9.83 -15.31
N GLN A 37 -2.89 -8.67 -15.26
CA GLN A 37 -4.34 -8.53 -15.14
C GLN A 37 -4.90 -9.18 -13.86
N VAL A 38 -4.18 -9.06 -12.76
CA VAL A 38 -4.68 -9.47 -11.44
C VAL A 38 -5.89 -8.59 -11.09
N GLU A 39 -7.01 -9.23 -10.77
CA GLU A 39 -8.27 -8.57 -10.47
C GLU A 39 -8.69 -8.77 -9.02
N GLY A 40 -9.66 -7.97 -8.57
CA GLY A 40 -10.25 -8.12 -7.24
C GLY A 40 -9.45 -7.47 -6.12
N VAL A 41 -8.44 -6.68 -6.46
CA VAL A 41 -7.61 -5.96 -5.49
C VAL A 41 -7.45 -4.51 -5.91
N ASP A 42 -7.25 -3.64 -4.92
CA ASP A 42 -6.90 -2.24 -5.16
C ASP A 42 -5.38 -2.11 -5.14
N PHE A 43 -4.82 -1.52 -6.19
CA PHE A 43 -3.39 -1.30 -6.30
C PHE A 43 -3.03 0.12 -5.87
N ILE A 44 -2.10 0.21 -4.95
CA ILE A 44 -1.58 1.48 -4.42
C ILE A 44 -0.07 1.46 -4.57
N VAL A 45 0.52 2.46 -5.19
CA VAL A 45 1.97 2.64 -5.17
C VAL A 45 2.33 3.81 -4.29
N SER A 46 3.41 3.67 -3.55
CA SER A 46 3.95 4.70 -2.69
C SER A 46 5.45 4.80 -2.87
N ASN A 47 5.97 6.00 -2.95
CA ASN A 47 7.39 6.22 -3.12
C ASN A 47 7.75 7.63 -2.67
N THR A 48 9.02 7.81 -2.33
CA THR A 48 9.62 9.12 -2.09
C THR A 48 10.08 9.79 -3.39
N ASP A 49 10.23 9.01 -4.45
CA ASP A 49 10.65 9.48 -5.77
C ASP A 49 9.40 9.81 -6.61
N ALA A 50 9.18 11.11 -6.83
CA ALA A 50 8.03 11.58 -7.60
C ALA A 50 8.08 11.13 -9.06
N GLN A 51 9.25 10.99 -9.65
CA GLN A 51 9.40 10.56 -11.03
C GLN A 51 8.94 9.10 -11.22
N SER A 52 9.29 8.22 -10.27
CA SER A 52 8.84 6.84 -10.27
C SER A 52 7.32 6.73 -10.16
N LEU A 53 6.70 7.58 -9.35
CA LEU A 53 5.25 7.62 -9.21
C LEU A 53 4.56 8.06 -10.50
N ASN A 54 5.12 9.05 -11.18
CA ASN A 54 4.53 9.57 -12.42
C ASN A 54 4.51 8.54 -13.55
N SER A 55 5.43 7.58 -13.53
CA SER A 55 5.48 6.50 -14.52
C SER A 55 4.64 5.28 -14.16
N SER A 56 4.03 5.26 -12.98
CA SER A 56 3.20 4.14 -12.54
C SER A 56 1.84 4.12 -13.24
N THR A 57 1.34 2.92 -13.54
CA THR A 57 -0.01 2.71 -14.07
C THR A 57 -1.05 2.45 -12.97
N ALA A 58 -0.66 2.42 -11.72
CA ALA A 58 -1.58 2.23 -10.60
C ALA A 58 -2.55 3.43 -10.49
N GLU A 59 -3.81 3.13 -10.15
CA GLU A 59 -4.83 4.18 -10.01
C GLU A 59 -4.54 5.10 -8.82
N ARG A 60 -4.02 4.55 -7.74
CA ARG A 60 -3.71 5.33 -6.54
C ARG A 60 -2.21 5.38 -6.32
N ARG A 61 -1.71 6.60 -6.21
CA ARG A 61 -0.29 6.90 -6.03
C ARG A 61 -0.12 7.82 -4.84
N ILE A 62 0.80 7.49 -3.95
CA ILE A 62 1.06 8.28 -2.75
C ILE A 62 2.53 8.70 -2.76
N GLN A 63 2.79 9.98 -2.78
CA GLN A 63 4.13 10.51 -2.59
C GLN A 63 4.43 10.55 -1.10
N LEU A 64 5.44 9.81 -0.67
CA LEU A 64 5.89 9.78 0.72
C LEU A 64 6.86 10.92 0.97
N GLY A 65 6.65 11.65 2.05
CA GLY A 65 7.57 12.66 2.55
C GLY A 65 7.97 13.75 1.54
N PRO A 66 7.02 14.44 0.88
CA PRO A 66 7.37 15.46 -0.10
C PRO A 66 8.22 16.58 0.50
N ASP A 67 8.02 16.93 1.76
CA ASP A 67 8.80 17.95 2.43
C ASP A 67 10.20 17.47 2.79
N ILE A 68 10.33 16.23 3.24
CA ILE A 68 11.61 15.64 3.65
C ILE A 68 12.50 15.35 2.44
N THR A 69 11.95 14.82 1.35
CA THR A 69 12.73 14.35 0.20
C THR A 69 12.63 15.25 -1.01
N GLN A 70 11.65 16.15 -1.06
CA GLN A 70 11.36 17.04 -2.21
C GLN A 70 11.21 16.27 -3.53
N GLY A 71 10.73 15.01 -3.45
CA GLY A 71 10.52 14.17 -4.61
C GLY A 71 11.78 13.53 -5.19
N LEU A 72 12.92 13.66 -4.51
CA LEU A 72 14.21 13.16 -5.00
C LEU A 72 14.54 11.75 -4.51
N GLY A 73 13.66 11.15 -3.70
CA GLY A 73 13.88 9.82 -3.15
C GLY A 73 14.63 9.83 -1.82
N ALA A 74 14.83 8.64 -1.26
CA ALA A 74 15.45 8.49 0.06
C ALA A 74 16.98 8.37 0.01
N GLY A 75 17.58 8.31 -1.18
CA GLY A 75 19.03 8.19 -1.33
C GLY A 75 19.60 6.91 -0.70
N SER A 76 18.87 5.81 -0.77
CA SER A 76 19.24 4.52 -0.14
C SER A 76 19.40 4.59 1.38
N ARG A 77 18.75 5.57 2.02
CA ARG A 77 18.82 5.76 3.47
C ARG A 77 17.48 5.36 4.12
N PRO A 78 17.43 4.22 4.83
CA PRO A 78 16.18 3.75 5.45
C PRO A 78 15.57 4.74 6.43
N GLU A 79 16.38 5.49 7.17
CA GLU A 79 15.88 6.50 8.11
C GLU A 79 15.13 7.64 7.40
N VAL A 80 15.51 7.96 6.17
CA VAL A 80 14.78 8.95 5.35
C VAL A 80 13.47 8.35 4.86
N GLY A 81 13.47 7.11 4.40
CA GLY A 81 12.26 6.41 4.00
C GLY A 81 11.26 6.30 5.14
N ARG A 82 11.72 5.98 6.34
CA ARG A 82 10.88 5.93 7.54
C ARG A 82 10.25 7.28 7.85
N ALA A 83 11.06 8.33 7.92
CA ALA A 83 10.58 9.67 8.20
C ALA A 83 9.59 10.15 7.14
N ALA A 84 9.84 9.82 5.88
CA ALA A 84 8.94 10.16 4.78
C ALA A 84 7.58 9.48 4.93
N ALA A 85 7.55 8.21 5.31
CA ALA A 85 6.28 7.50 5.56
C ALA A 85 5.54 8.10 6.77
N GLU A 86 6.26 8.45 7.82
CA GLU A 86 5.66 9.10 8.99
C GLU A 86 5.06 10.46 8.64
N GLU A 87 5.70 11.25 7.78
CA GLU A 87 5.18 12.54 7.33
C GLU A 87 3.82 12.41 6.62
N THR A 88 3.64 11.37 5.82
CA THR A 88 2.45 11.20 4.98
C THR A 88 1.56 10.03 5.42
N ILE A 89 1.69 9.59 6.65
CA ILE A 89 0.94 8.42 7.14
C ILE A 89 -0.58 8.61 7.03
N ASP A 90 -1.07 9.82 7.16
CA ASP A 90 -2.50 10.12 7.04
C ASP A 90 -3.04 9.77 5.65
N LEU A 91 -2.26 10.02 4.60
CA LEU A 91 -2.65 9.66 3.23
C LEU A 91 -2.67 8.14 3.03
N VAL A 92 -1.73 7.44 3.65
CA VAL A 92 -1.71 5.97 3.62
C VAL A 92 -2.94 5.42 4.33
N GLU A 93 -3.26 5.95 5.50
CA GLU A 93 -4.42 5.53 6.28
C GLU A 93 -5.73 5.78 5.51
N GLN A 94 -5.86 6.91 4.84
CA GLN A 94 -7.02 7.19 3.98
C GLN A 94 -7.14 6.18 2.84
N ALA A 95 -6.02 5.83 2.23
CA ALA A 95 -6.01 4.86 1.14
C ALA A 95 -6.42 3.46 1.59
N LEU A 96 -6.20 3.13 2.87
CA LEU A 96 -6.54 1.83 3.45
C LEU A 96 -7.93 1.80 4.09
N GLU A 97 -8.67 2.89 4.07
CA GLU A 97 -9.99 2.94 4.68
C GLU A 97 -10.92 1.88 4.09
N GLY A 98 -11.56 1.10 4.95
CA GLY A 98 -12.45 0.02 4.54
C GLY A 98 -11.73 -1.25 4.06
N THR A 99 -10.40 -1.28 4.04
CA THR A 99 -9.63 -2.45 3.64
C THR A 99 -9.66 -3.50 4.74
N HIS A 100 -9.86 -4.76 4.34
CA HIS A 100 -9.86 -5.90 5.27
C HIS A 100 -8.50 -6.59 5.31
N MET A 101 -7.80 -6.66 4.19
CA MET A 101 -6.50 -7.31 4.06
C MET A 101 -5.58 -6.46 3.19
N CYS A 102 -4.34 -6.34 3.62
CA CYS A 102 -3.34 -5.54 2.93
C CYS A 102 -2.06 -6.35 2.70
N PHE A 103 -1.62 -6.44 1.46
CA PHE A 103 -0.31 -6.94 1.10
C PHE A 103 0.62 -5.75 0.89
N ILE A 104 1.78 -5.79 1.53
CA ILE A 104 2.79 -4.74 1.37
C ILE A 104 3.98 -5.35 0.64
N ALA A 105 4.20 -4.91 -0.59
CA ALA A 105 5.33 -5.34 -1.41
C ALA A 105 6.44 -4.30 -1.31
N ALA A 106 7.62 -4.72 -0.88
CA ALA A 106 8.78 -3.84 -0.75
C ALA A 106 10.06 -4.61 -1.03
N GLY A 107 11.03 -3.95 -1.64
CA GLY A 107 12.36 -4.53 -1.80
C GLY A 107 13.20 -4.33 -0.54
N MET A 108 14.08 -5.28 -0.27
CA MET A 108 15.08 -5.16 0.80
C MET A 108 16.31 -4.42 0.27
N GLY A 109 16.93 -3.63 1.13
CA GLY A 109 18.17 -2.91 0.81
C GLY A 109 17.99 -1.53 0.18
N GLY A 110 16.79 -1.14 -0.21
CA GLY A 110 16.49 0.21 -0.66
C GLY A 110 16.15 1.11 0.53
N GLY A 111 16.27 2.43 0.34
CA GLY A 111 15.97 3.39 1.40
C GLY A 111 14.48 3.48 1.69
N THR A 112 13.67 3.68 0.65
CA THR A 112 12.23 3.86 0.81
C THR A 112 11.55 2.58 1.28
N GLY A 113 11.75 1.47 0.56
CA GLY A 113 11.09 0.21 0.93
C GLY A 113 11.47 -0.28 2.31
N THR A 114 12.76 -0.29 2.63
CA THR A 114 13.27 -0.77 3.91
C THR A 114 12.80 0.10 5.07
N GLY A 115 12.76 1.41 4.90
CA GLY A 115 12.37 2.34 5.96
C GLY A 115 10.89 2.54 6.09
N ALA A 116 10.18 2.66 4.97
CA ALA A 116 8.75 3.01 4.95
C ALA A 116 7.82 1.81 5.17
N ALA A 117 8.18 0.62 4.68
CA ALA A 117 7.30 -0.54 4.76
C ALA A 117 6.90 -0.90 6.20
N PRO A 118 7.81 -0.92 7.19
CA PRO A 118 7.41 -1.17 8.57
C PRO A 118 6.43 -0.14 9.13
N VAL A 119 6.58 1.12 8.77
CA VAL A 119 5.68 2.21 9.20
C VAL A 119 4.28 1.98 8.64
N ILE A 120 4.19 1.67 7.36
CA ILE A 120 2.93 1.39 6.68
C ILE A 120 2.28 0.13 7.25
N ALA A 121 3.06 -0.92 7.48
CA ALA A 121 2.56 -2.16 8.06
C ALA A 121 1.98 -1.94 9.46
N LYS A 122 2.65 -1.16 10.28
CA LYS A 122 2.16 -0.83 11.62
C LYS A 122 0.85 -0.05 11.54
N ALA A 123 0.76 0.94 10.67
CA ALA A 123 -0.46 1.73 10.49
C ALA A 123 -1.64 0.84 10.07
N ALA A 124 -1.42 -0.10 9.16
CA ALA A 124 -2.45 -1.03 8.73
C ALA A 124 -2.90 -1.94 9.88
N ARG A 125 -1.97 -2.50 10.63
CA ARG A 125 -2.29 -3.36 11.80
C ARG A 125 -3.02 -2.61 12.89
N ASP A 126 -2.62 -1.37 13.17
CA ASP A 126 -3.27 -0.54 14.19
C ASP A 126 -4.74 -0.26 13.84
N ARG A 127 -5.11 -0.35 12.56
CA ARG A 127 -6.49 -0.23 12.09
C ARG A 127 -7.24 -1.56 12.01
N GLY A 128 -6.65 -2.64 12.49
CA GLY A 128 -7.27 -3.96 12.47
C GLY A 128 -7.26 -4.65 11.11
N ILE A 129 -6.40 -4.20 10.18
CA ILE A 129 -6.27 -4.79 8.86
C ILE A 129 -5.29 -5.96 8.93
N LEU A 130 -5.69 -7.12 8.38
CA LEU A 130 -4.80 -8.25 8.24
C LEU A 130 -3.69 -7.86 7.25
N THR A 131 -2.44 -7.85 7.72
CA THR A 131 -1.32 -7.31 6.95
C THR A 131 -0.28 -8.38 6.68
N VAL A 132 0.10 -8.52 5.42
CA VAL A 132 1.10 -9.49 4.95
C VAL A 132 2.19 -8.75 4.20
N GLY A 133 3.43 -8.91 4.65
CA GLY A 133 4.60 -8.37 3.95
C GLY A 133 5.11 -9.35 2.91
N VAL A 134 5.43 -8.82 1.73
CA VAL A 134 6.06 -9.55 0.63
C VAL A 134 7.37 -8.84 0.31
N VAL A 135 8.47 -9.51 0.55
CA VAL A 135 9.81 -8.95 0.37
C VAL A 135 10.66 -9.79 -0.58
#